data_b0bd594d88dce781ca542f5c9baa18b3
#
_entry.id   b0bd594d88dce781ca542f5c9baa18b3
#
_cell.length_a   1.000
_cell.length_b   1.000
_cell.length_c   1.000
_cell.angle_alpha   90.00
_cell.angle_beta   90.00
_cell.angle_gamma   90.00
#
_symmetry.space_group_name_H-M   'P 1'
#
loop_
_entity.id
_entity.type
_entity.pdbx_description
1 polymer ?
#
loop_
_entity_poly.entity_id
_entity_poly.type
_entity_poly.pdbx_seq_one_letter_code
_entity_poly.pdbx_strand_id
1 'polypeptide(L)'
;MYPNELFNIFGVSVDLYTICFLVGIIACLIFTIIAMKKCGYSSTARDTIIIIGIFSILIGLLSAALFQAFYNLIAGKGFKFEGMTFIGGLIGGVIAFVGLYFLYVYVVNPRLKEKSFFKSDMNKGIWYLLRIAPISITIAHGFGRIGCFFAGCCYGKPTEAWYGIQFPGLHTKVIPTQLFEAIFLFILSAVMIVLLFVIHFKYNMSVYLISYGIWRFVIEYFRGDYRGSLIPGLSPSQFWSIVMVIGGVAIFFPYKYFDPKLTKEPEQIENEKSAA
;
A
#
# COMPACT_ATOMS: atom_id res chain seq x y z
N MET A 1 -11.48 -15.81 17.10
CA MET A 1 -10.68 -16.07 15.90
C MET A 1 -11.43 -17.07 15.06
N TYR A 2 -11.74 -16.69 13.85
CA TYR A 2 -12.60 -17.47 12.98
C TYR A 2 -11.90 -17.63 11.63
N PRO A 3 -11.05 -18.66 11.46
CA PRO A 3 -10.58 -19.04 10.14
C PRO A 3 -11.70 -19.67 9.29
N ASN A 4 -12.89 -19.83 9.91
CA ASN A 4 -14.03 -20.48 9.30
C ASN A 4 -14.79 -19.52 8.40
N GLU A 5 -15.31 -20.04 7.33
CA GLU A 5 -16.28 -19.41 6.44
C GLU A 5 -17.47 -18.90 7.23
N LEU A 6 -17.78 -17.61 7.08
CA LEU A 6 -18.98 -16.99 7.70
C LEU A 6 -20.21 -17.25 6.84
N PHE A 7 -20.06 -17.12 5.54
CA PHE A 7 -21.10 -17.37 4.54
C PHE A 7 -20.48 -17.56 3.15
N ASN A 8 -21.23 -18.13 2.23
CA ASN A 8 -20.83 -18.36 0.86
C ASN A 8 -21.70 -17.52 -0.08
N ILE A 9 -21.06 -16.71 -0.97
CA ILE A 9 -21.75 -15.92 -1.99
C ILE A 9 -21.30 -16.42 -3.35
N PHE A 10 -22.21 -17.00 -4.14
CA PHE A 10 -21.92 -17.51 -5.49
C PHE A 10 -20.73 -18.47 -5.58
N GLY A 11 -20.52 -19.31 -4.55
CA GLY A 11 -19.40 -20.26 -4.50
C GLY A 11 -18.08 -19.68 -3.97
N VAL A 12 -18.06 -18.41 -3.58
CA VAL A 12 -16.92 -17.77 -2.92
C VAL A 12 -17.15 -17.74 -1.43
N SER A 13 -16.27 -18.38 -0.65
CA SER A 13 -16.29 -18.34 0.80
C SER A 13 -15.84 -16.97 1.30
N VAL A 14 -16.65 -16.36 2.17
CA VAL A 14 -16.35 -15.10 2.82
C VAL A 14 -16.02 -15.35 4.28
N ASP A 15 -14.82 -15.00 4.67
CA ASP A 15 -14.29 -15.09 6.02
C ASP A 15 -13.99 -13.68 6.59
N LEU A 16 -13.63 -13.60 7.85
CA LEU A 16 -13.28 -12.33 8.50
C LEU A 16 -12.05 -11.66 7.89
N TYR A 17 -11.13 -12.44 7.31
CA TYR A 17 -9.99 -11.89 6.58
C TYR A 17 -10.46 -11.08 5.36
N THR A 18 -11.35 -11.67 4.57
CA THR A 18 -11.93 -11.02 3.38
C THR A 18 -12.68 -9.76 3.74
N ILE A 19 -13.46 -9.78 4.84
CA ILE A 19 -14.17 -8.59 5.33
C ILE A 19 -13.19 -7.49 5.73
N CYS A 20 -12.17 -7.80 6.53
CA CYS A 20 -11.15 -6.82 6.91
C CYS A 20 -10.41 -6.25 5.69
N PHE A 21 -10.11 -7.08 4.70
CA PHE A 21 -9.47 -6.67 3.46
C PHE A 21 -10.35 -5.67 2.67
N LEU A 22 -11.65 -5.97 2.54
CA LEU A 22 -12.61 -5.07 1.88
C LEU A 22 -12.79 -3.75 2.65
N VAL A 23 -12.90 -3.80 3.99
CA VAL A 23 -12.95 -2.61 4.84
C VAL A 23 -11.68 -1.77 4.65
N GLY A 24 -10.52 -2.40 4.56
CA GLY A 24 -9.25 -1.73 4.29
C GLY A 24 -9.23 -0.99 2.94
N ILE A 25 -9.74 -1.63 1.89
CA ILE A 25 -9.87 -0.99 0.56
C ILE A 25 -10.83 0.20 0.63
N ILE A 26 -12.00 0.03 1.23
CA ILE A 26 -12.99 1.11 1.36
C ILE A 26 -12.42 2.29 2.15
N ALA A 27 -11.77 2.02 3.29
CA ALA A 27 -11.14 3.05 4.11
C ALA A 27 -10.03 3.79 3.36
N CYS A 28 -9.20 3.06 2.60
CA CYS A 28 -8.18 3.61 1.71
C CYS A 28 -8.79 4.56 0.65
N LEU A 29 -9.85 4.14 -0.03
CA LEU A 29 -10.53 4.94 -1.04
C LEU A 29 -11.17 6.20 -0.44
N ILE A 30 -11.90 6.05 0.66
CA ILE A 30 -12.52 7.19 1.37
C ILE A 30 -11.46 8.19 1.79
N PHE A 31 -10.38 7.73 2.43
CA PHE A 31 -9.29 8.62 2.84
C PHE A 31 -8.66 9.32 1.63
N THR A 32 -8.38 8.59 0.54
CA THR A 32 -7.80 9.15 -0.69
C THR A 32 -8.67 10.26 -1.26
N ILE A 33 -10.00 10.04 -1.38
CA ILE A 33 -10.96 11.03 -1.87
C ILE A 33 -10.95 12.30 -1.00
N ILE A 34 -11.03 12.11 0.32
CA ILE A 34 -11.02 13.23 1.28
C ILE A 34 -9.70 14.00 1.22
N ALA A 35 -8.58 13.28 1.22
CA ALA A 35 -7.26 13.89 1.19
C ALA A 35 -7.03 14.67 -0.11
N MET A 36 -7.36 14.08 -1.25
CA MET A 36 -7.26 14.76 -2.54
C MET A 36 -8.15 16.02 -2.61
N LYS A 37 -9.39 15.93 -2.08
CA LYS A 37 -10.28 17.11 -2.00
C LYS A 37 -9.67 18.21 -1.16
N LYS A 38 -9.14 17.90 0.04
CA LYS A 38 -8.46 18.87 0.92
C LYS A 38 -7.19 19.44 0.31
N CYS A 39 -6.49 18.64 -0.50
CA CYS A 39 -5.29 19.06 -1.22
C CYS A 39 -5.61 19.83 -2.53
N GLY A 40 -6.87 20.18 -2.79
CA GLY A 40 -7.25 21.02 -3.93
C GLY A 40 -7.20 20.31 -5.30
N TYR A 41 -7.44 18.99 -5.34
CA TYR A 41 -7.65 18.29 -6.61
C TYR A 41 -9.09 18.54 -7.12
N SER A 42 -9.23 18.77 -8.41
CA SER A 42 -10.55 18.85 -9.06
C SER A 42 -11.30 17.52 -8.97
N SER A 43 -12.61 17.53 -9.19
CA SER A 43 -13.42 16.31 -9.23
C SER A 43 -12.94 15.34 -10.30
N THR A 44 -12.69 15.85 -11.50
CA THR A 44 -12.22 15.05 -12.64
C THR A 44 -10.86 14.41 -12.40
N ALA A 45 -9.91 15.13 -11.78
CA ALA A 45 -8.62 14.58 -11.42
C ALA A 45 -8.74 13.48 -10.35
N ARG A 46 -9.60 13.66 -9.34
CA ARG A 46 -9.84 12.65 -8.31
C ARG A 46 -10.43 11.37 -8.91
N ASP A 47 -11.48 11.51 -9.73
CA ASP A 47 -12.17 10.38 -10.35
C ASP A 47 -11.20 9.59 -11.26
N THR A 48 -10.40 10.30 -12.05
CA THR A 48 -9.37 9.68 -12.90
C THR A 48 -8.35 8.89 -12.09
N ILE A 49 -7.80 9.47 -11.02
CA ILE A 49 -6.80 8.80 -10.18
C ILE A 49 -7.40 7.58 -9.48
N ILE A 50 -8.67 7.66 -9.04
CA ILE A 50 -9.36 6.52 -8.43
C ILE A 50 -9.56 5.40 -9.45
N ILE A 51 -10.00 5.74 -10.68
CA ILE A 51 -10.16 4.76 -11.76
C ILE A 51 -8.82 4.08 -12.06
N ILE A 52 -7.75 4.85 -12.23
CA ILE A 52 -6.39 4.32 -12.41
C ILE A 52 -6.01 3.41 -11.24
N GLY A 53 -6.31 3.82 -10.00
CA GLY A 53 -6.05 3.03 -8.80
C GLY A 53 -6.79 1.68 -8.80
N ILE A 54 -8.07 1.67 -9.15
CA ILE A 54 -8.88 0.45 -9.24
C ILE A 54 -8.30 -0.51 -10.30
N PHE A 55 -8.01 -0.01 -11.50
CA PHE A 55 -7.38 -0.84 -12.53
C PHE A 55 -6.02 -1.36 -12.11
N SER A 56 -5.24 -0.56 -11.38
CA SER A 56 -3.94 -0.97 -10.86
C SER A 56 -4.04 -2.08 -9.82
N ILE A 57 -5.08 -2.04 -8.96
CA ILE A 57 -5.37 -3.12 -8.01
C ILE A 57 -5.73 -4.40 -8.76
N LEU A 58 -6.59 -4.34 -9.76
CA LEU A 58 -6.98 -5.52 -10.55
C LEU A 58 -5.77 -6.13 -11.28
N ILE A 59 -4.94 -5.30 -11.91
CA ILE A 59 -3.70 -5.75 -12.55
C ILE A 59 -2.73 -6.34 -11.52
N GLY A 60 -2.64 -5.73 -10.34
CA GLY A 60 -1.84 -6.23 -9.23
C GLY A 60 -2.29 -7.62 -8.77
N LEU A 61 -3.59 -7.85 -8.61
CA LEU A 61 -4.15 -9.17 -8.26
C LEU A 61 -3.83 -10.21 -9.33
N LEU A 62 -4.00 -9.86 -10.60
CA LEU A 62 -3.63 -10.73 -11.71
C LEU A 62 -2.11 -11.05 -11.70
N SER A 63 -1.28 -10.03 -11.48
CA SER A 63 0.17 -10.18 -11.36
C SER A 63 0.54 -11.10 -10.19
N ALA A 64 -0.14 -10.97 -9.03
CA ALA A 64 0.08 -11.84 -7.87
C ALA A 64 -0.17 -13.32 -8.20
N ALA A 65 -1.26 -13.61 -8.93
CA ALA A 65 -1.61 -14.96 -9.36
C ALA A 65 -0.62 -15.49 -10.40
N LEU A 66 -0.21 -14.67 -11.37
CA LEU A 66 0.77 -15.04 -12.39
C LEU A 66 2.14 -15.36 -11.77
N PHE A 67 2.64 -14.51 -10.87
CA PHE A 67 3.89 -14.77 -10.16
C PHE A 67 3.84 -16.08 -9.37
N GLN A 68 2.72 -16.36 -8.72
CA GLN A 68 2.55 -17.63 -8.01
C GLN A 68 2.54 -18.81 -8.95
N ALA A 69 1.87 -18.71 -10.11
CA ALA A 69 1.85 -19.77 -11.11
C ALA A 69 3.26 -20.04 -11.68
N PHE A 70 4.07 -19.01 -11.92
CA PHE A 70 5.47 -19.16 -12.30
C PHE A 70 6.30 -19.81 -11.20
N TYR A 71 6.08 -19.42 -9.94
CA TYR A 71 6.77 -20.01 -8.80
C TYR A 71 6.44 -21.52 -8.68
N ASN A 72 5.16 -21.88 -8.84
CA ASN A 72 4.72 -23.28 -8.85
C ASN A 72 5.37 -24.06 -9.99
N LEU A 73 5.49 -23.47 -11.18
CA LEU A 73 6.17 -24.09 -12.32
C LEU A 73 7.66 -24.37 -12.02
N ILE A 74 8.38 -23.38 -11.49
CA ILE A 74 9.80 -23.53 -11.11
C ILE A 74 9.98 -24.59 -10.01
N ALA A 75 9.02 -24.67 -9.07
CA ALA A 75 9.01 -25.67 -8.00
C ALA A 75 8.60 -27.08 -8.47
N GLY A 76 8.41 -27.30 -9.78
CA GLY A 76 8.04 -28.62 -10.34
C GLY A 76 6.59 -29.03 -10.13
N LYS A 77 5.73 -28.11 -9.64
CA LYS A 77 4.29 -28.38 -9.38
C LYS A 77 3.40 -28.14 -10.62
N GLY A 78 4.00 -27.74 -11.75
CA GLY A 78 3.29 -27.33 -12.94
C GLY A 78 2.76 -25.89 -12.89
N PHE A 79 2.28 -25.37 -14.02
CA PHE A 79 1.70 -24.03 -14.10
C PHE A 79 0.26 -24.05 -13.58
N LYS A 80 0.09 -23.67 -12.30
CA LYS A 80 -1.21 -23.69 -11.60
C LYS A 80 -1.44 -22.38 -10.90
N PHE A 81 -2.65 -21.84 -11.03
CA PHE A 81 -3.12 -20.63 -10.33
C PHE A 81 -3.59 -20.95 -8.90
N GLU A 82 -2.72 -21.54 -8.09
CA GLU A 82 -3.00 -21.87 -6.70
C GLU A 82 -2.23 -20.91 -5.78
N GLY A 83 -2.96 -20.02 -5.08
CA GLY A 83 -2.40 -19.00 -4.20
C GLY A 83 -2.04 -17.69 -4.92
N MET A 84 -1.55 -16.73 -4.14
CA MET A 84 -1.15 -15.40 -4.61
C MET A 84 0.15 -14.96 -3.94
N THR A 85 1.08 -14.43 -4.72
CA THR A 85 2.34 -13.91 -4.20
C THR A 85 2.21 -12.41 -3.93
N PHE A 86 2.33 -12.00 -2.65
CA PHE A 86 2.23 -10.59 -2.26
C PHE A 86 3.20 -9.68 -3.05
N ILE A 87 4.46 -10.10 -3.20
CA ILE A 87 5.49 -9.32 -3.91
C ILE A 87 5.11 -9.14 -5.38
N GLY A 88 4.61 -10.19 -6.04
CA GLY A 88 4.13 -10.13 -7.43
C GLY A 88 2.99 -9.13 -7.59
N GLY A 89 2.04 -9.13 -6.63
CA GLY A 89 0.93 -8.18 -6.61
C GLY A 89 1.38 -6.74 -6.39
N LEU A 90 2.28 -6.52 -5.45
CA LEU A 90 2.82 -5.20 -5.15
C LEU A 90 3.58 -4.60 -6.35
N ILE A 91 4.50 -5.36 -6.93
CA ILE A 91 5.29 -4.92 -8.09
C ILE A 91 4.36 -4.64 -9.28
N GLY A 92 3.47 -5.60 -9.62
CA GLY A 92 2.54 -5.43 -10.73
C GLY A 92 1.58 -4.25 -10.53
N GLY A 93 1.06 -4.05 -9.33
CA GLY A 93 0.18 -2.94 -8.99
C GLY A 93 0.89 -1.58 -9.08
N VAL A 94 2.12 -1.46 -8.57
CA VAL A 94 2.90 -0.22 -8.66
C VAL A 94 3.26 0.11 -10.10
N ILE A 95 3.75 -0.88 -10.87
CA ILE A 95 4.09 -0.68 -12.29
C ILE A 95 2.83 -0.28 -13.08
N ALA A 96 1.70 -0.94 -12.83
CA ALA A 96 0.43 -0.62 -13.46
C ALA A 96 -0.01 0.81 -13.14
N PHE A 97 0.03 1.22 -11.85
CA PHE A 97 -0.37 2.56 -11.45
C PHE A 97 0.50 3.63 -12.13
N VAL A 98 1.81 3.48 -12.05
CA VAL A 98 2.75 4.44 -12.66
C VAL A 98 2.58 4.46 -14.19
N GLY A 99 2.50 3.29 -14.84
CA GLY A 99 2.32 3.17 -16.28
C GLY A 99 1.00 3.77 -16.76
N LEU A 100 -0.13 3.43 -16.10
CA LEU A 100 -1.46 3.97 -16.44
C LEU A 100 -1.54 5.48 -16.17
N TYR A 101 -0.92 5.97 -15.09
CA TYR A 101 -0.85 7.39 -14.80
C TYR A 101 -0.13 8.15 -15.93
N PHE A 102 1.06 7.72 -16.31
CA PHE A 102 1.81 8.39 -17.38
C PHE A 102 1.14 8.21 -18.75
N LEU A 103 0.60 7.03 -19.06
CA LEU A 103 -0.19 6.80 -20.26
C LEU A 103 -1.36 7.77 -20.34
N TYR A 104 -2.09 7.93 -19.23
CA TYR A 104 -3.21 8.87 -19.18
C TYR A 104 -2.74 10.32 -19.38
N VAL A 105 -1.76 10.78 -18.60
CA VAL A 105 -1.30 12.17 -18.61
C VAL A 105 -0.71 12.59 -19.97
N TYR A 106 0.12 11.73 -20.56
CA TYR A 106 0.88 12.12 -21.78
C TYR A 106 0.23 11.63 -23.08
N VAL A 107 -0.61 10.61 -23.05
CA VAL A 107 -1.16 10.02 -24.28
C VAL A 107 -2.67 10.25 -24.38
N VAL A 108 -3.43 9.90 -23.36
CA VAL A 108 -4.90 9.92 -23.40
C VAL A 108 -5.44 11.34 -23.22
N ASN A 109 -5.09 11.97 -22.11
CA ASN A 109 -5.62 13.28 -21.72
C ASN A 109 -5.40 14.39 -22.76
N PRO A 110 -4.23 14.53 -23.45
CA PRO A 110 -4.03 15.52 -24.48
C PRO A 110 -4.92 15.32 -25.72
N ARG A 111 -5.31 14.06 -26.01
CA ARG A 111 -6.15 13.72 -27.16
C ARG A 111 -7.65 13.89 -26.91
N LEU A 112 -8.06 14.05 -25.63
CA LEU A 112 -9.45 14.23 -25.27
C LEU A 112 -9.92 15.66 -25.60
N LYS A 113 -11.15 15.79 -26.10
CA LYS A 113 -11.79 17.10 -26.29
C LYS A 113 -12.02 17.77 -24.93
N GLU A 114 -11.95 19.10 -24.85
CA GLU A 114 -12.10 19.85 -23.58
C GLU A 114 -13.43 19.58 -22.85
N LYS A 115 -14.51 19.31 -23.59
CA LYS A 115 -15.83 18.97 -23.03
C LYS A 115 -15.99 17.49 -22.67
N SER A 116 -14.94 16.65 -22.84
CA SER A 116 -15.02 15.24 -22.47
C SER A 116 -15.06 15.07 -20.97
N PHE A 117 -15.97 14.21 -20.49
CA PHE A 117 -16.03 13.80 -19.06
C PHE A 117 -14.70 13.24 -18.53
N PHE A 118 -13.93 12.62 -19.42
CA PHE A 118 -12.62 12.04 -19.06
C PHE A 118 -11.47 13.04 -19.17
N LYS A 119 -11.69 14.29 -19.62
CA LYS A 119 -10.64 15.32 -19.65
C LYS A 119 -10.37 15.81 -18.24
N SER A 120 -9.14 15.71 -17.78
CA SER A 120 -8.73 16.07 -16.42
C SER A 120 -7.62 17.11 -16.44
N ASP A 121 -7.72 18.05 -15.51
CA ASP A 121 -6.69 19.07 -15.22
C ASP A 121 -5.60 18.50 -14.27
N MET A 122 -4.87 17.50 -14.70
CA MET A 122 -3.81 16.85 -13.90
C MET A 122 -2.64 17.82 -13.62
N ASN A 123 -2.98 19.00 -13.06
CA ASN A 123 -2.05 20.08 -12.76
C ASN A 123 -1.07 19.77 -11.61
N LYS A 124 -1.45 18.81 -10.75
CA LYS A 124 -0.59 18.34 -9.65
C LYS A 124 0.07 17.03 -10.04
N GLY A 125 1.37 17.04 -10.28
CA GLY A 125 2.12 15.88 -10.75
C GLY A 125 2.09 14.67 -9.79
N ILE A 126 2.67 13.55 -10.23
CA ILE A 126 2.76 12.30 -9.46
C ILE A 126 3.43 12.52 -8.08
N TRP A 127 4.36 13.45 -7.97
CA TRP A 127 5.04 13.77 -6.72
C TRP A 127 4.08 14.24 -5.63
N TYR A 128 3.00 14.93 -6.02
CA TYR A 128 1.98 15.34 -5.06
C TYR A 128 1.15 14.14 -4.57
N LEU A 129 0.89 13.16 -5.43
CA LEU A 129 0.21 11.92 -5.04
C LEU A 129 1.02 11.11 -4.03
N LEU A 130 2.35 11.15 -4.12
CA LEU A 130 3.24 10.48 -3.18
C LEU A 130 3.19 11.07 -1.75
N ARG A 131 2.54 12.20 -1.55
CA ARG A 131 2.25 12.75 -0.21
C ARG A 131 1.03 12.07 0.42
N ILE A 132 0.06 11.64 -0.41
CA ILE A 132 -1.24 11.07 0.02
C ILE A 132 -1.19 9.53 0.00
N ALA A 133 -0.66 8.95 -1.06
CA ALA A 133 -0.67 7.51 -1.31
C ALA A 133 -0.11 6.65 -0.15
N PRO A 134 1.02 6.99 0.50
CA PRO A 134 1.54 6.18 1.59
C PRO A 134 0.58 6.10 2.78
N ILE A 135 -0.17 7.16 3.06
CA ILE A 135 -1.17 7.16 4.14
C ILE A 135 -2.30 6.19 3.80
N SER A 136 -2.83 6.28 2.57
CA SER A 136 -3.89 5.40 2.07
C SER A 136 -3.48 3.93 2.12
N ILE A 137 -2.26 3.62 1.66
CA ILE A 137 -1.68 2.27 1.67
C ILE A 137 -1.54 1.77 3.13
N THR A 138 -1.05 2.62 4.03
CA THR A 138 -0.82 2.25 5.43
C THR A 138 -2.12 1.92 6.14
N ILE A 139 -3.21 2.66 5.87
CA ILE A 139 -4.55 2.36 6.38
C ILE A 139 -5.03 0.99 5.89
N ALA A 140 -4.99 0.74 4.58
CA ALA A 140 -5.41 -0.54 4.01
C ALA A 140 -4.57 -1.71 4.56
N HIS A 141 -3.27 -1.52 4.69
CA HIS A 141 -2.35 -2.51 5.24
C HIS A 141 -2.66 -2.83 6.69
N GLY A 142 -2.97 -1.83 7.53
CA GLY A 142 -3.38 -2.04 8.93
C GLY A 142 -4.60 -2.94 9.04
N PHE A 143 -5.64 -2.70 8.25
CA PHE A 143 -6.81 -3.58 8.18
C PHE A 143 -6.47 -4.99 7.66
N GLY A 144 -5.58 -5.11 6.69
CA GLY A 144 -5.08 -6.41 6.23
C GLY A 144 -4.39 -7.20 7.35
N ARG A 145 -3.65 -6.54 8.26
CA ARG A 145 -3.04 -7.20 9.43
C ARG A 145 -4.07 -7.62 10.47
N ILE A 146 -5.14 -6.86 10.66
CA ILE A 146 -6.29 -7.30 11.45
C ILE A 146 -6.92 -8.55 10.81
N GLY A 147 -7.06 -8.57 9.49
CA GLY A 147 -7.51 -9.77 8.77
C GLY A 147 -6.62 -10.98 9.03
N CYS A 148 -5.30 -10.85 8.94
CA CYS A 148 -4.34 -11.91 9.29
C CYS A 148 -4.51 -12.42 10.73
N PHE A 149 -4.85 -11.53 11.65
CA PHE A 149 -5.12 -11.90 13.03
C PHE A 149 -6.37 -12.79 13.14
N PHE A 150 -7.47 -12.43 12.48
CA PHE A 150 -8.68 -13.25 12.45
C PHE A 150 -8.48 -14.58 11.73
N ALA A 151 -7.69 -14.61 10.67
CA ALA A 151 -7.33 -15.83 9.95
C ALA A 151 -6.40 -16.76 10.76
N GLY A 152 -5.83 -16.28 11.88
CA GLY A 152 -4.90 -17.07 12.68
C GLY A 152 -3.59 -17.39 11.97
N CYS A 153 -3.14 -16.53 11.05
CA CYS A 153 -1.88 -16.68 10.31
C CYS A 153 -0.88 -15.59 10.66
N CYS A 154 0.38 -15.77 10.27
CA CYS A 154 1.42 -14.75 10.41
C CYS A 154 1.77 -14.35 11.87
N TYR A 155 1.51 -15.21 12.83
CA TYR A 155 1.87 -15.01 14.24
C TYR A 155 3.37 -15.17 14.50
N GLY A 156 3.79 -14.78 15.68
CA GLY A 156 5.18 -14.85 16.13
C GLY A 156 5.54 -16.14 16.86
N LYS A 157 6.70 -16.12 17.51
CA LYS A 157 7.24 -17.22 18.31
C LYS A 157 6.35 -17.54 19.52
N PRO A 158 6.41 -18.77 20.06
CA PRO A 158 5.79 -19.12 21.32
C PRO A 158 6.24 -18.18 22.45
N THR A 159 5.31 -17.84 23.35
CA THR A 159 5.56 -16.93 24.45
C THR A 159 4.66 -17.23 25.65
N GLU A 160 5.17 -17.05 26.86
CA GLU A 160 4.40 -17.09 28.11
C GLU A 160 3.99 -15.68 28.57
N ALA A 161 4.38 -14.64 27.84
CA ALA A 161 4.04 -13.27 28.17
C ALA A 161 2.54 -13.05 28.25
N TRP A 162 2.10 -12.07 29.04
CA TRP A 162 0.68 -11.74 29.26
C TRP A 162 -0.06 -11.35 27.97
N TYR A 163 0.65 -10.79 26.98
CA TYR A 163 0.11 -10.41 25.68
C TYR A 163 0.08 -11.56 24.66
N GLY A 164 0.58 -12.74 25.04
CA GLY A 164 0.54 -13.93 24.19
C GLY A 164 -0.90 -14.40 23.95
N ILE A 165 -1.20 -14.76 22.72
CA ILE A 165 -2.52 -15.21 22.27
C ILE A 165 -2.43 -16.65 21.78
N GLN A 166 -3.36 -17.48 22.21
CA GLN A 166 -3.48 -18.85 21.71
C GLN A 166 -4.47 -18.87 20.55
N PHE A 167 -3.98 -19.20 19.36
CA PHE A 167 -4.83 -19.39 18.18
C PHE A 167 -5.40 -20.80 18.16
N PRO A 168 -6.60 -21.00 17.56
CA PRO A 168 -7.16 -22.34 17.34
C PRO A 168 -6.13 -23.23 16.60
N GLY A 169 -5.98 -24.47 17.08
CA GLY A 169 -5.00 -25.42 16.53
C GLY A 169 -3.57 -25.28 17.06
N LEU A 170 -3.28 -24.28 17.89
CA LEU A 170 -1.99 -24.18 18.59
C LEU A 170 -2.12 -24.65 20.04
N HIS A 171 -1.08 -25.35 20.53
CA HIS A 171 -1.00 -25.81 21.93
C HIS A 171 -0.39 -24.77 22.86
N THR A 172 0.26 -23.73 22.31
CA THR A 172 0.95 -22.70 23.08
C THR A 172 0.49 -21.30 22.66
N LYS A 173 0.62 -20.33 23.56
CA LYS A 173 0.44 -18.93 23.25
C LYS A 173 1.59 -18.47 22.34
N VAL A 174 1.28 -17.58 21.41
CA VAL A 174 2.26 -16.99 20.48
C VAL A 174 2.16 -15.47 20.49
N ILE A 175 3.22 -14.81 20.09
CA ILE A 175 3.27 -13.35 19.96
C ILE A 175 2.33 -12.93 18.83
N PRO A 176 1.34 -12.05 19.06
CA PRO A 176 0.40 -11.59 18.04
C PRO A 176 1.04 -10.50 17.18
N THR A 177 2.07 -10.87 16.42
CA THR A 177 2.84 -9.94 15.58
C THR A 177 1.96 -9.17 14.59
N GLN A 178 0.84 -9.77 14.15
CA GLN A 178 -0.16 -9.12 13.29
C GLN A 178 -0.79 -7.89 13.95
N LEU A 179 -1.16 -8.02 15.24
CA LEU A 179 -1.75 -6.89 15.98
C LEU A 179 -0.74 -5.79 16.23
N PHE A 180 0.48 -6.14 16.60
CA PHE A 180 1.55 -5.16 16.79
C PHE A 180 1.84 -4.40 15.50
N GLU A 181 1.85 -5.11 14.37
CA GLU A 181 2.03 -4.49 13.05
C GLU A 181 0.83 -3.61 12.67
N ALA A 182 -0.42 -4.04 12.96
CA ALA A 182 -1.62 -3.23 12.72
C ALA A 182 -1.59 -1.93 13.54
N ILE A 183 -1.29 -2.02 14.84
CA ILE A 183 -1.17 -0.85 15.74
C ILE A 183 -0.11 0.12 15.21
N PHE A 184 1.09 -0.38 14.88
CA PHE A 184 2.14 0.43 14.30
C PHE A 184 1.68 1.16 13.03
N LEU A 185 1.01 0.45 12.11
CA LEU A 185 0.53 1.01 10.86
C LEU A 185 -0.54 2.11 11.08
N PHE A 186 -1.46 1.91 12.01
CA PHE A 186 -2.44 2.95 12.34
C PHE A 186 -1.82 4.16 13.02
N ILE A 187 -0.85 3.97 13.90
CA ILE A 187 -0.09 5.08 14.49
C ILE A 187 0.69 5.82 13.39
N LEU A 188 1.38 5.09 12.52
CA LEU A 188 2.13 5.68 11.42
C LEU A 188 1.21 6.47 10.47
N SER A 189 0.02 5.93 10.15
CA SER A 189 -0.96 6.66 9.32
C SER A 189 -1.44 7.94 10.00
N ALA A 190 -1.73 7.90 11.30
CA ALA A 190 -2.13 9.08 12.07
C ALA A 190 -1.02 10.15 12.08
N VAL A 191 0.22 9.76 12.31
CA VAL A 191 1.39 10.66 12.23
C VAL A 191 1.50 11.29 10.84
N MET A 192 1.41 10.48 9.78
CA MET A 192 1.50 11.00 8.40
C MET A 192 0.32 11.90 8.02
N ILE A 193 -0.88 11.69 8.59
CA ILE A 193 -2.04 12.59 8.43
C ILE A 193 -1.73 13.95 9.04
N VAL A 194 -1.19 13.98 10.26
CA VAL A 194 -0.76 15.24 10.92
C VAL A 194 0.34 15.91 10.11
N LEU A 195 1.34 15.16 9.65
CA LEU A 195 2.41 15.68 8.79
C LEU A 195 1.84 16.31 7.50
N LEU A 196 0.85 15.69 6.87
CA LEU A 196 0.25 16.17 5.64
C LEU A 196 -0.58 17.45 5.84
N PHE A 197 -1.52 17.42 6.80
CA PHE A 197 -2.56 18.46 6.90
C PHE A 197 -2.25 19.57 7.90
N VAL A 198 -1.38 19.33 8.89
CA VAL A 198 -1.03 20.32 9.92
C VAL A 198 0.35 20.92 9.63
N ILE A 199 1.33 20.06 9.34
CA ILE A 199 2.73 20.49 9.13
C ILE A 199 3.01 20.79 7.65
N HIS A 200 2.11 20.40 6.73
CA HIS A 200 2.29 20.51 5.27
C HIS A 200 3.57 19.84 4.75
N PHE A 201 3.96 18.75 5.42
CA PHE A 201 5.17 17.99 5.10
C PHE A 201 5.04 17.24 3.78
N LYS A 202 6.05 17.34 2.96
CA LYS A 202 6.00 16.86 1.56
C LYS A 202 6.49 15.43 1.36
N TYR A 203 7.27 14.87 2.30
CA TYR A 203 8.04 13.63 2.11
C TYR A 203 7.41 12.41 2.80
N ASN A 204 6.09 12.30 2.83
CA ASN A 204 5.38 11.20 3.48
C ASN A 204 5.76 9.82 2.92
N MET A 205 6.09 9.72 1.63
CA MET A 205 6.58 8.46 1.06
C MET A 205 7.90 8.01 1.68
N SER A 206 8.84 8.94 1.89
CA SER A 206 10.10 8.65 2.59
C SER A 206 9.85 8.23 4.04
N VAL A 207 8.95 8.93 4.74
CA VAL A 207 8.56 8.59 6.12
C VAL A 207 8.01 7.16 6.17
N TYR A 208 7.08 6.81 5.27
CA TYR A 208 6.50 5.47 5.21
C TYR A 208 7.56 4.40 4.96
N LEU A 209 8.35 4.56 3.91
CA LEU A 209 9.34 3.56 3.50
C LEU A 209 10.40 3.33 4.58
N ILE A 210 10.89 4.39 5.22
CA ILE A 210 11.90 4.29 6.28
C ILE A 210 11.28 3.68 7.54
N SER A 211 10.18 4.25 8.03
CA SER A 211 9.56 3.82 9.29
C SER A 211 9.04 2.38 9.20
N TYR A 212 8.32 2.03 8.12
CA TYR A 212 7.83 0.68 7.95
C TYR A 212 8.97 -0.30 7.64
N GLY A 213 9.98 0.09 6.87
CA GLY A 213 11.16 -0.74 6.63
C GLY A 213 11.88 -1.11 7.94
N ILE A 214 12.12 -0.13 8.83
CA ILE A 214 12.73 -0.38 10.14
C ILE A 214 11.81 -1.29 10.98
N TRP A 215 10.52 -0.97 11.08
CA TRP A 215 9.56 -1.79 11.82
C TRP A 215 9.52 -3.23 11.32
N ARG A 216 9.43 -3.41 10.01
CA ARG A 216 9.34 -4.73 9.38
C ARG A 216 10.60 -5.55 9.59
N PHE A 217 11.78 -4.91 9.60
CA PHE A 217 13.04 -5.56 9.93
C PHE A 217 13.05 -6.06 11.38
N VAL A 218 12.60 -5.23 12.32
CA VAL A 218 12.58 -5.56 13.75
C VAL A 218 11.56 -6.65 14.08
N ILE A 219 10.31 -6.50 13.59
CA ILE A 219 9.24 -7.46 13.93
C ILE A 219 9.53 -8.87 13.38
N GLU A 220 10.35 -9.00 12.34
CA GLU A 220 10.75 -10.29 11.79
C GLU A 220 11.51 -11.17 12.79
N TYR A 221 12.26 -10.60 13.73
CA TYR A 221 12.92 -11.35 14.79
C TYR A 221 11.94 -12.05 15.75
N PHE A 222 10.74 -11.53 15.88
CA PHE A 222 9.69 -12.08 16.73
C PHE A 222 8.80 -13.09 16.01
N ARG A 223 8.98 -13.26 14.70
CA ARG A 223 8.21 -14.22 13.90
C ARG A 223 8.67 -15.65 14.14
N GLY A 224 7.70 -16.58 14.08
CA GLY A 224 7.95 -18.01 14.29
C GLY A 224 8.06 -18.84 13.01
N ASP A 225 7.65 -18.27 11.87
CA ASP A 225 7.60 -18.97 10.59
C ASP A 225 8.93 -18.83 9.81
N TYR A 226 9.50 -19.97 9.41
CA TYR A 226 10.68 -19.98 8.54
C TYR A 226 10.23 -19.77 7.08
N ARG A 227 10.74 -18.71 6.44
CA ARG A 227 10.40 -18.31 5.05
C ARG A 227 11.56 -18.45 4.06
N GLY A 228 12.57 -19.22 4.41
CA GLY A 228 13.81 -19.29 3.64
C GLY A 228 14.73 -18.09 3.87
N SER A 229 15.86 -18.10 3.19
CA SER A 229 16.80 -16.97 3.18
C SER A 229 17.17 -16.65 1.72
N LEU A 230 17.08 -15.37 1.33
CA LEU A 230 17.60 -14.89 0.04
C LEU A 230 19.12 -14.69 0.10
N ILE A 231 19.62 -14.27 1.24
CA ILE A 231 21.03 -14.08 1.56
C ILE A 231 21.26 -14.83 2.88
N PRO A 232 22.39 -15.56 3.04
CA PRO A 232 22.70 -16.21 4.31
C PRO A 232 22.58 -15.23 5.48
N GLY A 233 21.76 -15.57 6.48
CA GLY A 233 21.56 -14.75 7.68
C GLY A 233 20.43 -13.69 7.60
N LEU A 234 19.81 -13.47 6.42
CA LEU A 234 18.70 -12.54 6.27
C LEU A 234 17.44 -13.24 5.74
N SER A 235 16.32 -13.02 6.42
CA SER A 235 15.02 -13.44 5.86
C SER A 235 14.66 -12.58 4.63
N PRO A 236 13.80 -13.09 3.72
CA PRO A 236 13.30 -12.29 2.59
C PRO A 236 12.67 -10.97 3.03
N SER A 237 11.95 -10.97 4.15
CA SER A 237 11.35 -9.75 4.70
C SER A 237 12.39 -8.73 5.16
N GLN A 238 13.47 -9.17 5.81
CA GLN A 238 14.56 -8.29 6.23
C GLN A 238 15.31 -7.70 5.04
N PHE A 239 15.55 -8.51 4.02
CA PHE A 239 16.14 -8.00 2.77
C PHE A 239 15.31 -6.87 2.16
N TRP A 240 14.00 -7.10 1.96
CA TRP A 240 13.11 -6.08 1.42
C TRP A 240 12.94 -4.87 2.34
N SER A 241 13.04 -5.05 3.65
CA SER A 241 13.05 -3.95 4.63
C SER A 241 14.24 -3.01 4.42
N ILE A 242 15.43 -3.57 4.18
CA ILE A 242 16.63 -2.77 3.86
C ILE A 242 16.42 -2.02 2.55
N VAL A 243 15.91 -2.69 1.52
CA VAL A 243 15.60 -2.05 0.23
C VAL A 243 14.60 -0.90 0.39
N MET A 244 13.57 -1.07 1.25
CA MET A 244 12.61 -0.01 1.55
C MET A 244 13.27 1.19 2.23
N VAL A 245 14.14 0.97 3.23
CA VAL A 245 14.86 2.06 3.92
C VAL A 245 15.77 2.81 2.93
N ILE A 246 16.54 2.10 2.13
CA ILE A 246 17.41 2.70 1.10
C ILE A 246 16.55 3.47 0.09
N GLY A 247 15.45 2.88 -0.40
CA GLY A 247 14.52 3.53 -1.31
C GLY A 247 13.87 4.78 -0.71
N GLY A 248 13.52 4.76 0.57
CA GLY A 248 12.97 5.91 1.29
C GLY A 248 13.96 7.08 1.42
N VAL A 249 15.24 6.78 1.63
CA VAL A 249 16.30 7.78 1.61
C VAL A 249 16.56 8.26 0.17
N ALA A 250 16.63 7.34 -0.79
CA ALA A 250 16.91 7.67 -2.18
C ALA A 250 15.83 8.55 -2.81
N ILE A 251 14.54 8.31 -2.50
CA ILE A 251 13.43 9.12 -3.06
C ILE A 251 13.40 10.54 -2.52
N PHE A 252 14.04 10.81 -1.37
CA PHE A 252 14.09 12.15 -0.79
C PHE A 252 14.80 13.15 -1.72
N PHE A 253 15.86 12.75 -2.41
CA PHE A 253 16.62 13.63 -3.30
C PHE A 253 15.83 14.09 -4.54
N PRO A 254 15.21 13.19 -5.34
CA PRO A 254 14.32 13.58 -6.42
C PRO A 254 13.17 14.47 -5.96
N TYR A 255 12.56 14.18 -4.82
CA TYR A 255 11.52 15.04 -4.25
C TYR A 255 12.01 16.47 -4.03
N LYS A 256 13.16 16.63 -3.39
CA LYS A 256 13.75 17.93 -3.13
C LYS A 256 14.05 18.71 -4.42
N TYR A 257 14.41 18.00 -5.50
CA TYR A 257 14.73 18.60 -6.78
C TYR A 257 13.49 18.93 -7.64
N PHE A 258 12.54 18.00 -7.74
CA PHE A 258 11.41 18.12 -8.67
C PHE A 258 10.20 18.82 -8.05
N ASP A 259 9.96 18.71 -6.74
CA ASP A 259 8.80 19.30 -6.07
C ASP A 259 8.74 20.85 -6.21
N PRO A 260 9.82 21.61 -6.04
CA PRO A 260 9.79 23.07 -6.26
C PRO A 260 9.51 23.49 -7.70
N LYS A 261 9.83 22.62 -8.67
CA LYS A 261 9.65 22.91 -10.11
C LYS A 261 8.26 22.54 -10.62
N LEU A 262 7.61 21.52 -9.99
CA LEU A 262 6.33 20.96 -10.42
C LEU A 262 5.15 21.42 -9.57
N THR A 263 5.41 21.94 -8.37
CA THR A 263 4.39 22.41 -7.44
C THR A 263 4.58 23.88 -7.10
N LYS A 264 4.49 24.76 -8.08
CA LYS A 264 4.09 26.13 -7.78
C LYS A 264 2.65 26.01 -7.26
N GLU A 265 2.44 26.39 -5.99
CA GLU A 265 1.09 26.42 -5.43
C GLU A 265 0.22 27.37 -6.26
N PRO A 266 -1.09 27.10 -6.40
CA PRO A 266 -1.98 27.96 -7.17
C PRO A 266 -1.89 29.45 -6.78
N GLU A 267 -1.69 29.73 -5.48
CA GLU A 267 -1.47 31.11 -4.99
C GLU A 267 -0.21 31.78 -5.56
N GLN A 268 0.86 31.03 -5.81
CA GLN A 268 2.08 31.62 -6.41
C GLN A 268 1.92 31.87 -7.91
N ILE A 269 1.12 31.04 -8.59
CA ILE A 269 0.79 31.24 -10.01
C ILE A 269 -0.16 32.44 -10.18
N GLU A 270 -1.07 32.65 -9.25
CA GLU A 270 -2.01 33.78 -9.26
C GLU A 270 -1.28 35.10 -8.93
N ASN A 271 -0.36 35.07 -7.98
CA ASN A 271 0.50 36.23 -7.65
C ASN A 271 1.50 36.56 -8.77
N GLU A 272 2.08 35.59 -9.46
CA GLU A 272 2.93 35.85 -10.64
C GLU A 272 2.13 36.38 -11.83
N LYS A 273 0.86 35.97 -12.01
CA LYS A 273 -0.04 36.48 -13.06
C LYS A 273 -0.57 37.89 -12.75
N SER A 274 -0.71 38.25 -11.47
CA SER A 274 -1.13 39.57 -11.07
C SER A 274 0.03 40.59 -11.00
N ALA A 275 1.28 40.10 -11.02
CA ALA A 275 2.50 40.93 -11.03
C ALA A 275 3.10 41.10 -12.44
N ALA A 276 2.58 40.41 -13.47
CA ALA A 276 2.95 40.52 -14.89
C ALA A 276 1.89 41.27 -15.69
#